data_29567ff66c8e65b689da4cf96925d61b
#
_entry.id   29567ff66c8e65b689da4cf96925d61b
#
_cell.length_a   1.000
_cell.length_b   1.000
_cell.length_c   1.000
_cell.angle_alpha   90.00
_cell.angle_beta   90.00
_cell.angle_gamma   90.00
#
_symmetry.space_group_name_H-M   'P 1'
#
loop_
_entity.id
_entity.type
_entity.pdbx_description
1 polymer ?
#
loop_
_entity_poly.entity_id
_entity_poly.type
_entity_poly.pdbx_seq_one_letter_code
_entity_poly.pdbx_strand_id
1 'polypeptide(L)'
;MTGIICALDGEAKKIRELMSGVTKKTILCFDFYTGKIFDKDVVLTLSGVGKVYAGAVTAVMLSSFDVSEVINLGTCGGIVGTGTQIVAKNVVQYDFDTTAFGDELGCLQGFDSPFIPCSSRLIDAVKGDAIVGTIATGDKFVSSKADIEFLKSRFNAIGFDMESGAIAQICHKCGTEFVIVRAVSDGGDASEYERLAKKAADDGADLVENYLKNA
;
A
#
# COMPACT_ATOMS: atom_id res chain seq x y z
N MET A 1 7.00 11.63 -12.38
CA MET A 1 7.87 10.86 -11.45
C MET A 1 7.06 9.80 -10.72
N THR A 2 7.70 8.75 -10.19
CA THR A 2 7.02 7.72 -9.40
C THR A 2 6.99 8.11 -7.92
N GLY A 3 5.80 8.19 -7.34
CA GLY A 3 5.62 8.35 -5.89
C GLY A 3 5.70 7.00 -5.18
N ILE A 4 6.51 6.91 -4.10
CA ILE A 4 6.62 5.71 -3.27
C ILE A 4 6.20 6.08 -1.86
N ILE A 5 5.21 5.36 -1.31
CA ILE A 5 4.68 5.60 0.04
C ILE A 5 4.85 4.32 0.84
N CYS A 6 5.57 4.43 1.97
CA CYS A 6 5.67 3.38 2.99
C CYS A 6 5.08 3.88 4.30
N ALA A 7 4.61 2.99 5.16
CA ALA A 7 4.14 3.38 6.49
C ALA A 7 5.29 3.60 7.46
N LEU A 8 6.27 2.73 7.45
CA LEU A 8 7.35 2.66 8.44
C LEU A 8 8.74 2.79 7.80
N ASP A 9 9.69 3.29 8.59
CA ASP A 9 11.09 3.46 8.16
C ASP A 9 11.74 2.15 7.69
N GLY A 10 11.43 1.05 8.35
CA GLY A 10 11.92 -0.28 7.97
C GLY A 10 11.48 -0.70 6.57
N GLU A 11 10.27 -0.33 6.15
CA GLU A 11 9.74 -0.64 4.82
C GLU A 11 10.40 0.19 3.72
N ALA A 12 10.73 1.44 4.03
CA ALA A 12 11.36 2.37 3.08
C ALA A 12 12.88 2.20 2.96
N LYS A 13 13.51 1.50 3.90
CA LYS A 13 14.97 1.46 4.04
C LYS A 13 15.69 1.04 2.76
N LYS A 14 15.31 -0.09 2.17
CA LYS A 14 15.93 -0.59 0.95
C LYS A 14 15.72 0.36 -0.24
N ILE A 15 14.53 0.90 -0.39
CA ILE A 15 14.23 1.88 -1.45
C ILE A 15 15.09 3.14 -1.28
N ARG A 16 15.23 3.64 -0.05
CA ARG A 16 16.05 4.82 0.26
C ARG A 16 17.55 4.58 -0.02
N GLU A 17 18.04 3.36 0.25
CA GLU A 17 19.43 2.97 -0.04
C GLU A 17 19.73 2.92 -1.55
N LEU A 18 18.72 2.67 -2.40
CA LEU A 18 18.85 2.70 -3.85
C LEU A 18 18.84 4.12 -4.43
N MET A 19 18.36 5.12 -3.67
CA MET A 19 18.22 6.48 -4.16
C MET A 19 19.57 7.20 -4.27
N SER A 20 19.74 7.93 -5.34
CA SER A 20 20.88 8.85 -5.58
C SER A 20 20.41 10.29 -5.73
N GLY A 21 21.28 11.25 -5.44
CA GLY A 21 20.97 12.68 -5.55
C GLY A 21 19.84 13.13 -4.63
N VAL A 22 19.74 12.55 -3.45
CA VAL A 22 18.60 12.72 -2.54
C VAL A 22 18.52 14.16 -2.01
N THR A 23 17.34 14.76 -2.14
CA THR A 23 16.98 16.03 -1.51
C THR A 23 15.75 15.84 -0.64
N LYS A 24 15.81 16.32 0.59
CA LYS A 24 14.70 16.30 1.53
C LYS A 24 13.92 17.61 1.48
N LYS A 25 12.60 17.53 1.41
CA LYS A 25 11.67 18.65 1.55
C LYS A 25 10.57 18.28 2.55
N THR A 26 10.39 19.10 3.57
CA THR A 26 9.28 18.95 4.53
C THR A 26 8.12 19.84 4.07
N ILE A 27 6.92 19.26 3.93
CA ILE A 27 5.69 19.97 3.58
C ILE A 27 4.64 19.62 4.62
N LEU A 28 4.08 20.64 5.29
CA LEU A 28 3.30 20.47 6.51
C LEU A 28 4.12 19.70 7.57
N CYS A 29 3.73 18.49 7.88
CA CYS A 29 4.42 17.63 8.86
C CYS A 29 5.06 16.38 8.22
N PHE A 30 5.07 16.27 6.88
CA PHE A 30 5.58 15.11 6.16
C PHE A 30 6.91 15.41 5.49
N ASP A 31 7.83 14.47 5.58
CA ASP A 31 9.11 14.51 4.91
C ASP A 31 9.06 13.77 3.58
N PHE A 32 9.43 14.46 2.51
CA PHE A 32 9.53 13.91 1.17
C PHE A 32 10.99 13.88 0.74
N TYR A 33 11.43 12.75 0.22
CA TYR A 33 12.77 12.54 -0.30
C TYR A 33 12.69 12.38 -1.81
N THR A 34 13.16 13.37 -2.57
CA THR A 34 13.24 13.31 -4.03
C THR A 34 14.63 12.91 -4.45
N GLY A 35 14.74 12.13 -5.52
CA GLY A 35 16.02 11.66 -6.05
C GLY A 35 15.78 10.73 -7.25
N LYS A 36 16.80 9.97 -7.58
CA LYS A 36 16.72 8.96 -8.66
C LYS A 36 16.98 7.56 -8.14
N ILE A 37 16.23 6.60 -8.67
CA ILE A 37 16.56 5.18 -8.58
C ILE A 37 16.78 4.72 -10.02
N PHE A 38 18.00 4.23 -10.32
CA PHE A 38 18.50 4.10 -11.68
C PHE A 38 18.35 5.44 -12.42
N ASP A 39 17.62 5.49 -13.53
CA ASP A 39 17.39 6.73 -14.29
C ASP A 39 16.00 7.35 -14.02
N LYS A 40 15.20 6.79 -13.10
CA LYS A 40 13.84 7.24 -12.81
C LYS A 40 13.81 8.28 -11.69
N ASP A 41 13.09 9.37 -11.92
CA ASP A 41 12.79 10.34 -10.87
C ASP A 41 11.76 9.76 -9.91
N VAL A 42 12.09 9.77 -8.63
CA VAL A 42 11.21 9.24 -7.56
C VAL A 42 11.02 10.27 -6.45
N VAL A 43 9.88 10.18 -5.78
CA VAL A 43 9.63 10.83 -4.49
C VAL A 43 9.18 9.77 -3.49
N LEU A 44 9.96 9.60 -2.42
CA LEU A 44 9.70 8.68 -1.32
C LEU A 44 9.20 9.44 -0.10
N THR A 45 8.20 8.91 0.60
CA THR A 45 7.73 9.44 1.89
C THR A 45 7.30 8.34 2.84
N LEU A 46 7.29 8.68 4.13
CA LEU A 46 6.70 7.85 5.17
C LEU A 46 5.37 8.45 5.60
N SER A 47 4.31 7.63 5.58
CA SER A 47 3.00 8.09 6.04
C SER A 47 2.86 8.02 7.56
N GLY A 48 3.47 7.06 8.21
CA GLY A 48 3.03 6.55 9.50
C GLY A 48 1.87 5.57 9.33
N VAL A 49 1.45 4.95 10.43
CA VAL A 49 0.42 3.91 10.43
C VAL A 49 -0.98 4.52 10.42
N GLY A 50 -1.88 3.93 9.63
CA GLY A 50 -3.30 4.24 9.62
C GLY A 50 -3.76 5.12 8.48
N LYS A 51 -5.06 5.04 8.20
CA LYS A 51 -5.71 5.65 7.03
C LYS A 51 -5.59 7.17 6.96
N VAL A 52 -5.69 7.86 8.09
CA VAL A 52 -5.66 9.34 8.12
C VAL A 52 -4.32 9.88 7.63
N TYR A 53 -3.23 9.37 8.17
CA TYR A 53 -1.89 9.79 7.75
C TYR A 53 -1.59 9.37 6.30
N ALA A 54 -1.96 8.15 5.94
CA ALA A 54 -1.76 7.63 4.58
C ALA A 54 -2.50 8.48 3.54
N GLY A 55 -3.77 8.82 3.78
CA GLY A 55 -4.54 9.69 2.91
C GLY A 55 -3.98 11.11 2.85
N ALA A 56 -3.62 11.68 3.99
CA ALA A 56 -3.07 13.03 4.06
C ALA A 56 -1.75 13.17 3.30
N VAL A 57 -0.79 12.25 3.52
CA VAL A 57 0.52 12.31 2.83
C VAL A 57 0.36 12.08 1.33
N THR A 58 -0.57 11.22 0.90
CA THR A 58 -0.86 10.99 -0.52
C THR A 58 -1.36 12.27 -1.18
N ALA A 59 -2.33 12.95 -0.57
CA ALA A 59 -2.86 14.22 -1.09
C ALA A 59 -1.77 15.30 -1.18
N VAL A 60 -0.91 15.42 -0.16
CA VAL A 60 0.21 16.37 -0.15
C VAL A 60 1.23 16.02 -1.23
N MET A 61 1.57 14.74 -1.41
CA MET A 61 2.47 14.27 -2.46
C MET A 61 1.95 14.65 -3.84
N LEU A 62 0.70 14.31 -4.16
CA LEU A 62 0.09 14.56 -5.47
C LEU A 62 -0.07 16.04 -5.79
N SER A 63 -0.27 16.88 -4.77
CA SER A 63 -0.41 18.33 -4.94
C SER A 63 0.93 19.08 -5.06
N SER A 64 2.03 18.49 -4.60
CA SER A 64 3.31 19.17 -4.43
C SER A 64 4.40 18.70 -5.38
N PHE A 65 4.21 17.55 -6.04
CA PHE A 65 5.16 16.94 -6.96
C PHE A 65 4.44 16.48 -8.23
N ASP A 66 5.16 16.45 -9.34
CA ASP A 66 4.64 15.94 -10.62
C ASP A 66 4.65 14.40 -10.64
N VAL A 67 3.80 13.81 -9.81
CA VAL A 67 3.67 12.36 -9.65
C VAL A 67 2.63 11.83 -10.65
N SER A 68 3.07 10.94 -11.54
CA SER A 68 2.20 10.28 -12.52
C SER A 68 1.64 8.94 -12.06
N GLU A 69 2.30 8.31 -11.08
CA GLU A 69 1.92 7.00 -10.53
C GLU A 69 2.39 6.86 -9.09
N VAL A 70 1.66 6.09 -8.29
CA VAL A 70 1.98 5.83 -6.88
C VAL A 70 2.15 4.34 -6.64
N ILE A 71 3.25 3.98 -5.98
CA ILE A 71 3.49 2.64 -5.43
C ILE A 71 3.40 2.74 -3.91
N ASN A 72 2.43 2.07 -3.32
CA ASN A 72 2.40 1.89 -1.87
C ASN A 72 3.06 0.56 -1.53
N LEU A 73 4.23 0.63 -0.91
CA LEU A 73 5.03 -0.51 -0.49
C LEU A 73 4.95 -0.70 1.02
N GLY A 74 4.78 -1.92 1.47
CA GLY A 74 4.80 -2.24 2.89
C GLY A 74 4.57 -3.71 3.20
N THR A 75 4.45 -3.98 4.50
CA THR A 75 4.08 -5.29 5.02
C THR A 75 2.57 -5.39 5.23
N CYS A 76 2.07 -6.60 5.38
CA CYS A 76 0.66 -6.85 5.71
C CYS A 76 0.51 -8.14 6.52
N GLY A 77 -0.60 -8.24 7.24
CA GLY A 77 -1.08 -9.53 7.70
C GLY A 77 -1.65 -10.33 6.54
N GLY A 78 -1.43 -11.65 6.53
CA GLY A 78 -1.81 -12.51 5.43
C GLY A 78 -2.90 -13.53 5.77
N ILE A 79 -3.81 -13.73 4.84
CA ILE A 79 -4.69 -14.92 4.78
C ILE A 79 -3.97 -16.04 4.02
N VAL A 80 -2.94 -15.66 3.27
CA VAL A 80 -1.94 -16.54 2.65
C VAL A 80 -0.69 -16.64 3.54
N GLY A 81 0.20 -17.58 3.24
CA GLY A 81 1.36 -17.87 4.10
C GLY A 81 2.34 -16.70 4.23
N THR A 82 2.96 -16.60 5.40
CA THR A 82 4.03 -15.63 5.68
C THR A 82 5.18 -15.74 4.67
N GLY A 83 5.74 -14.60 4.27
CA GLY A 83 6.76 -14.50 3.23
C GLY A 83 6.20 -14.45 1.80
N THR A 84 4.88 -14.58 1.63
CA THR A 84 4.25 -14.41 0.32
C THR A 84 4.25 -12.94 -0.08
N GLN A 85 4.64 -12.65 -1.32
CA GLN A 85 4.50 -11.34 -1.92
C GLN A 85 3.11 -11.20 -2.56
N ILE A 86 2.46 -10.07 -2.35
CA ILE A 86 1.13 -9.75 -2.87
C ILE A 86 1.20 -8.45 -3.66
N VAL A 87 0.64 -8.45 -4.87
CA VAL A 87 0.29 -7.23 -5.59
C VAL A 87 -1.23 -7.10 -5.62
N ALA A 88 -1.77 -6.00 -5.11
CA ALA A 88 -3.20 -5.86 -5.02
C ALA A 88 -3.85 -5.68 -6.41
N LYS A 89 -4.86 -6.50 -6.69
CA LYS A 89 -5.77 -6.29 -7.82
C LYS A 89 -6.70 -5.11 -7.52
N ASN A 90 -7.19 -5.07 -6.30
CA ASN A 90 -8.05 -4.04 -5.76
C ASN A 90 -7.88 -3.94 -4.24
N VAL A 91 -8.40 -2.87 -3.68
CA VAL A 91 -8.38 -2.59 -2.24
C VAL A 91 -9.81 -2.35 -1.76
N VAL A 92 -10.12 -2.77 -0.54
CA VAL A 92 -11.40 -2.48 0.13
C VAL A 92 -11.16 -1.90 1.52
N GLN A 93 -11.90 -0.87 1.91
CA GLN A 93 -11.91 -0.38 3.31
C GLN A 93 -13.01 -1.12 4.08
N TYR A 94 -12.66 -2.23 4.73
CA TYR A 94 -13.61 -3.12 5.39
C TYR A 94 -14.31 -2.53 6.62
N ASP A 95 -13.75 -1.47 7.18
CA ASP A 95 -14.24 -0.76 8.36
C ASP A 95 -15.04 0.52 8.00
N PHE A 96 -15.27 0.79 6.70
CA PHE A 96 -16.17 1.83 6.25
C PHE A 96 -17.59 1.25 6.15
N ASP A 97 -18.48 1.69 7.02
CA ASP A 97 -19.83 1.11 7.15
C ASP A 97 -20.91 2.17 7.08
N THR A 98 -21.61 2.22 5.95
CA THR A 98 -22.81 3.00 5.71
C THR A 98 -24.03 2.12 5.40
N THR A 99 -23.98 0.83 5.82
CA THR A 99 -25.06 -0.14 5.58
C THR A 99 -26.40 0.29 6.18
N ALA A 100 -26.39 1.11 7.23
CA ALA A 100 -27.60 1.72 7.78
C ALA A 100 -28.37 2.59 6.77
N PHE A 101 -27.71 3.06 5.71
CA PHE A 101 -28.31 3.81 4.60
C PHE A 101 -28.60 2.93 3.37
N GLY A 102 -28.36 1.63 3.45
CA GLY A 102 -28.59 0.67 2.38
C GLY A 102 -27.39 0.43 1.46
N ASP A 103 -26.26 1.03 1.75
CA ASP A 103 -25.04 0.81 0.98
C ASP A 103 -24.42 -0.59 1.24
N GLU A 104 -23.60 -1.07 0.33
CA GLU A 104 -22.79 -2.25 0.57
C GLU A 104 -21.62 -1.92 1.52
N LEU A 105 -21.34 -2.81 2.48
CA LEU A 105 -20.22 -2.64 3.41
C LEU A 105 -18.91 -2.43 2.65
N GLY A 106 -18.15 -1.41 3.02
CA GLY A 106 -16.91 -1.01 2.37
C GLY A 106 -17.08 -0.13 1.14
N CYS A 107 -18.33 0.10 0.69
CA CYS A 107 -18.60 0.94 -0.47
C CYS A 107 -18.52 2.43 -0.08
N LEU A 108 -17.51 3.10 -0.61
CA LEU A 108 -17.29 4.53 -0.35
C LEU A 108 -18.26 5.38 -1.17
N GLN A 109 -18.63 6.53 -0.65
CA GLN A 109 -19.49 7.47 -1.37
C GLN A 109 -18.89 7.89 -2.71
N GLY A 110 -19.64 7.72 -3.79
CA GLY A 110 -19.22 8.01 -5.16
C GLY A 110 -18.49 6.88 -5.85
N PHE A 111 -18.51 5.68 -5.26
CA PHE A 111 -18.05 4.44 -5.88
C PHE A 111 -19.22 3.48 -6.11
N ASP A 112 -19.19 2.72 -7.21
CA ASP A 112 -20.22 1.74 -7.56
C ASP A 112 -19.94 0.35 -6.92
N SER A 113 -18.84 0.22 -6.19
CA SER A 113 -18.38 -1.05 -5.60
C SER A 113 -17.51 -0.76 -4.39
N PRO A 114 -17.47 -1.66 -3.39
CA PRO A 114 -16.54 -1.55 -2.27
C PRO A 114 -15.06 -1.69 -2.68
N PHE A 115 -14.80 -2.18 -3.89
CA PHE A 115 -13.45 -2.46 -4.38
C PHE A 115 -12.92 -1.31 -5.23
N ILE A 116 -11.80 -0.71 -4.81
CA ILE A 116 -11.06 0.30 -5.58
C ILE A 116 -10.02 -0.42 -6.42
N PRO A 117 -10.11 -0.42 -7.77
CA PRO A 117 -9.19 -1.15 -8.62
C PRO A 117 -7.81 -0.47 -8.68
N CYS A 118 -6.74 -1.26 -8.58
CA CYS A 118 -5.39 -0.81 -8.90
C CYS A 118 -5.17 -0.74 -10.42
N SER A 119 -4.16 0.00 -10.88
CA SER A 119 -3.80 0.07 -12.29
C SER A 119 -3.35 -1.28 -12.82
N SER A 120 -4.05 -1.82 -13.83
CA SER A 120 -3.67 -3.09 -14.47
C SER A 120 -2.27 -3.02 -15.09
N ARG A 121 -1.91 -1.88 -15.68
CA ARG A 121 -0.59 -1.62 -16.23
C ARG A 121 0.50 -1.78 -15.16
N LEU A 122 0.30 -1.15 -13.99
CA LEU A 122 1.26 -1.23 -12.89
C LEU A 122 1.31 -2.63 -12.28
N ILE A 123 0.15 -3.29 -12.12
CA ILE A 123 0.11 -4.68 -11.65
C ILE A 123 0.97 -5.56 -12.54
N ASP A 124 0.77 -5.51 -13.85
CA ASP A 124 1.51 -6.35 -14.80
C ASP A 124 3.02 -6.04 -14.81
N ALA A 125 3.38 -4.78 -14.58
CA ALA A 125 4.78 -4.37 -14.55
C ALA A 125 5.51 -4.73 -13.25
N VAL A 126 4.79 -4.75 -12.10
CA VAL A 126 5.40 -4.93 -10.76
C VAL A 126 5.31 -6.36 -10.26
N LYS A 127 4.28 -7.13 -10.64
CA LYS A 127 3.89 -8.38 -9.96
C LYS A 127 4.97 -9.46 -9.89
N GLY A 128 5.86 -9.58 -10.90
CA GLY A 128 6.81 -10.69 -10.94
C GLY A 128 6.12 -12.04 -10.66
N ASP A 129 6.59 -12.75 -9.63
CA ASP A 129 6.01 -14.01 -9.14
C ASP A 129 5.01 -13.83 -7.97
N ALA A 130 4.71 -12.57 -7.60
CA ALA A 130 3.77 -12.27 -6.52
C ALA A 130 2.34 -12.71 -6.88
N ILE A 131 1.59 -13.13 -5.88
CA ILE A 131 0.16 -13.43 -6.07
C ILE A 131 -0.63 -12.13 -6.17
N VAL A 132 -1.66 -12.15 -7.03
CA VAL A 132 -2.52 -10.99 -7.26
C VAL A 132 -3.88 -11.24 -6.62
N GLY A 133 -4.34 -10.31 -5.76
CA GLY A 133 -5.61 -10.45 -5.07
C GLY A 133 -6.08 -9.20 -4.33
N THR A 134 -7.09 -9.34 -3.50
CA THR A 134 -7.68 -8.23 -2.74
C THR A 134 -6.94 -8.00 -1.43
N ILE A 135 -6.61 -6.73 -1.15
CA ILE A 135 -6.14 -6.27 0.17
C ILE A 135 -7.30 -5.57 0.89
N ALA A 136 -7.54 -5.97 2.14
CA ALA A 136 -8.54 -5.33 3.00
C ALA A 136 -7.86 -4.36 3.97
N THR A 137 -8.28 -3.09 3.97
CA THR A 137 -7.72 -2.04 4.81
C THR A 137 -8.67 -1.63 5.92
N GLY A 138 -8.15 -1.39 7.13
CA GLY A 138 -8.89 -0.79 8.22
C GLY A 138 -7.97 -0.33 9.34
N ASP A 139 -8.41 0.61 10.17
CA ASP A 139 -7.63 1.16 11.29
C ASP A 139 -7.64 0.19 12.50
N LYS A 140 -7.24 -1.06 12.25
CA LYS A 140 -7.18 -2.12 13.26
C LYS A 140 -6.08 -3.12 12.91
N PHE A 141 -5.24 -3.45 13.89
CA PHE A 141 -4.39 -4.64 13.78
C PHE A 141 -5.26 -5.90 13.91
N VAL A 142 -5.45 -6.60 12.80
CA VAL A 142 -6.31 -7.79 12.74
C VAL A 142 -5.56 -8.97 13.33
N SER A 143 -6.03 -9.46 14.50
CA SER A 143 -5.40 -10.58 15.23
C SER A 143 -6.36 -11.71 15.60
N SER A 144 -7.67 -11.52 15.36
CA SER A 144 -8.64 -12.56 15.67
C SER A 144 -8.94 -13.42 14.44
N LYS A 145 -9.07 -14.74 14.67
CA LYS A 145 -9.50 -15.68 13.61
C LYS A 145 -10.86 -15.31 13.02
N ALA A 146 -11.76 -14.75 13.82
CA ALA A 146 -13.08 -14.32 13.36
C ALA A 146 -12.99 -13.17 12.38
N ASP A 147 -12.14 -12.15 12.66
CA ASP A 147 -11.92 -11.05 11.75
C ASP A 147 -11.27 -11.54 10.44
N ILE A 148 -10.27 -12.43 10.52
CA ILE A 148 -9.59 -12.99 9.34
C ILE A 148 -10.59 -13.75 8.45
N GLU A 149 -11.42 -14.60 9.05
CA GLU A 149 -12.45 -15.35 8.30
C GLU A 149 -13.52 -14.42 7.71
N PHE A 150 -13.89 -13.37 8.42
CA PHE A 150 -14.78 -12.32 7.90
C PHE A 150 -14.18 -11.63 6.66
N LEU A 151 -12.92 -11.18 6.71
CA LEU A 151 -12.25 -10.54 5.58
C LEU A 151 -12.16 -11.47 4.37
N LYS A 152 -11.84 -12.75 4.63
CA LYS A 152 -11.76 -13.77 3.60
C LYS A 152 -13.12 -14.05 2.95
N SER A 153 -14.14 -14.33 3.77
CA SER A 153 -15.46 -14.73 3.26
C SER A 153 -16.23 -13.56 2.63
N ARG A 154 -16.13 -12.37 3.22
CA ARG A 154 -16.90 -11.19 2.76
C ARG A 154 -16.27 -10.50 1.55
N PHE A 155 -14.93 -10.38 1.52
CA PHE A 155 -14.23 -9.59 0.51
C PHE A 155 -13.28 -10.41 -0.38
N ASN A 156 -13.20 -11.72 -0.16
CA ASN A 156 -12.20 -12.58 -0.81
C ASN A 156 -10.77 -12.01 -0.67
N ALA A 157 -10.50 -11.39 0.49
CA ALA A 157 -9.20 -10.81 0.78
C ALA A 157 -8.14 -11.90 0.94
N ILE A 158 -6.91 -11.61 0.50
CA ILE A 158 -5.75 -12.47 0.68
C ILE A 158 -4.72 -11.88 1.65
N GLY A 159 -4.86 -10.59 1.97
CA GLY A 159 -4.08 -9.87 2.96
C GLY A 159 -4.85 -8.68 3.52
N PHE A 160 -4.34 -8.12 4.62
CA PHE A 160 -4.95 -6.97 5.29
C PHE A 160 -3.89 -6.02 5.83
N ASP A 161 -4.18 -4.72 5.77
CA ASP A 161 -3.30 -3.64 6.18
C ASP A 161 -4.06 -2.45 6.81
N MET A 162 -3.37 -1.34 7.02
CA MET A 162 -3.96 -0.15 7.65
C MET A 162 -3.86 1.12 6.79
N GLU A 163 -3.31 1.09 5.57
CA GLU A 163 -3.01 2.28 4.77
C GLU A 163 -3.57 2.24 3.35
N SER A 164 -3.48 1.09 2.68
CA SER A 164 -3.65 1.04 1.21
C SER A 164 -5.02 1.52 0.74
N GLY A 165 -6.08 1.30 1.52
CA GLY A 165 -7.42 1.81 1.19
C GLY A 165 -7.50 3.33 1.11
N ALA A 166 -6.83 4.04 2.01
CA ALA A 166 -6.79 5.50 2.00
C ALA A 166 -5.97 6.06 0.85
N ILE A 167 -4.81 5.44 0.57
CA ILE A 167 -3.96 5.81 -0.57
C ILE A 167 -4.73 5.58 -1.88
N ALA A 168 -5.33 4.40 -2.04
CA ALA A 168 -6.14 4.04 -3.19
C ALA A 168 -7.28 5.03 -3.44
N GLN A 169 -8.00 5.40 -2.37
CA GLN A 169 -9.11 6.37 -2.44
C GLN A 169 -8.64 7.73 -2.97
N ILE A 170 -7.54 8.27 -2.46
CA ILE A 170 -6.99 9.56 -2.89
C ILE A 170 -6.49 9.47 -4.34
N CYS A 171 -5.70 8.44 -4.68
CA CYS A 171 -5.21 8.25 -6.04
C CYS A 171 -6.36 8.14 -7.05
N HIS A 172 -7.37 7.33 -6.76
CA HIS A 172 -8.56 7.19 -7.61
C HIS A 172 -9.30 8.53 -7.79
N LYS A 173 -9.50 9.28 -6.68
CA LYS A 173 -10.17 10.59 -6.72
C LYS A 173 -9.40 11.61 -7.54
N CYS A 174 -8.07 11.54 -7.53
CA CYS A 174 -7.17 12.43 -8.28
C CYS A 174 -6.89 11.96 -9.72
N GLY A 175 -7.36 10.78 -10.11
CA GLY A 175 -7.08 10.20 -11.43
C GLY A 175 -5.61 9.76 -11.60
N THR A 176 -4.91 9.47 -10.51
CA THR A 176 -3.52 9.02 -10.52
C THR A 176 -3.46 7.49 -10.50
N GLU A 177 -2.69 6.90 -11.40
CA GLU A 177 -2.45 5.45 -11.38
C GLU A 177 -1.75 5.02 -10.09
N PHE A 178 -2.13 3.87 -9.56
CA PHE A 178 -1.49 3.34 -8.36
C PHE A 178 -1.47 1.81 -8.33
N VAL A 179 -0.52 1.29 -7.55
CA VAL A 179 -0.40 -0.13 -7.22
C VAL A 179 0.00 -0.30 -5.75
N ILE A 180 -0.51 -1.34 -5.13
CA ILE A 180 -0.18 -1.72 -3.75
C ILE A 180 0.65 -2.98 -3.79
N VAL A 181 1.83 -2.92 -3.18
CA VAL A 181 2.77 -4.03 -3.04
C VAL A 181 2.89 -4.37 -1.56
N ARG A 182 2.65 -5.61 -1.22
CA ARG A 182 2.72 -6.12 0.15
C ARG A 182 3.54 -7.38 0.23
N ALA A 183 4.23 -7.55 1.35
CA ALA A 183 4.79 -8.82 1.74
C ALA A 183 4.19 -9.26 3.08
N VAL A 184 3.76 -10.50 3.15
CA VAL A 184 3.10 -11.04 4.34
C VAL A 184 4.12 -11.23 5.45
N SER A 185 3.98 -10.46 6.53
CA SER A 185 4.82 -10.51 7.72
C SER A 185 4.31 -11.46 8.79
N ASP A 186 2.99 -11.65 8.85
CA ASP A 186 2.33 -12.41 9.90
C ASP A 186 0.95 -12.92 9.46
N GLY A 187 0.40 -13.82 10.24
CA GLY A 187 -0.97 -14.35 10.07
C GLY A 187 -1.98 -13.74 11.05
N GLY A 188 -1.77 -12.49 11.50
CA GLY A 188 -2.52 -11.85 12.58
C GLY A 188 -1.89 -12.08 13.96
N ASP A 189 -0.58 -12.33 14.03
CA ASP A 189 0.20 -12.54 15.25
C ASP A 189 1.26 -11.44 15.40
N ALA A 190 1.13 -10.63 16.45
CA ALA A 190 2.04 -9.51 16.70
C ALA A 190 3.49 -9.95 16.93
N SER A 191 3.72 -11.11 17.53
CA SER A 191 5.08 -11.64 17.79
C SER A 191 5.73 -12.13 16.48
N GLU A 192 4.94 -12.69 15.58
CA GLU A 192 5.38 -13.05 14.23
C GLU A 192 5.74 -11.80 13.43
N TYR A 193 4.90 -10.77 13.49
CA TYR A 193 5.15 -9.47 12.89
C TYR A 193 6.50 -8.90 13.34
N GLU A 194 6.74 -8.76 14.66
CA GLU A 194 8.00 -8.24 15.19
C GLU A 194 9.23 -9.00 14.67
N ARG A 195 9.11 -10.30 14.46
CA ARG A 195 10.19 -11.18 14.01
C ARG A 195 10.45 -11.09 12.50
N LEU A 196 9.41 -10.95 11.68
CA LEU A 196 9.48 -11.16 10.24
C LEU A 196 9.26 -9.90 9.39
N ALA A 197 8.75 -8.80 9.97
CA ALA A 197 8.43 -7.58 9.22
C ALA A 197 9.62 -7.03 8.42
N LYS A 198 10.83 -7.07 8.99
CA LYS A 198 12.02 -6.60 8.27
C LYS A 198 12.30 -7.40 6.99
N LYS A 199 12.26 -8.73 7.08
CA LYS A 199 12.48 -9.59 5.91
C LYS A 199 11.38 -9.39 4.88
N ALA A 200 10.11 -9.33 5.31
CA ALA A 200 8.98 -9.07 4.44
C ALA A 200 9.12 -7.72 3.72
N ALA A 201 9.57 -6.67 4.43
CA ALA A 201 9.81 -5.35 3.83
C ALA A 201 10.89 -5.40 2.74
N ASP A 202 12.01 -6.10 3.00
CA ASP A 202 13.09 -6.28 2.02
C ASP A 202 12.59 -7.05 0.78
N ASP A 203 11.83 -8.14 0.98
CA ASP A 203 11.27 -8.96 -0.11
C ASP A 203 10.26 -8.15 -0.98
N GLY A 204 9.42 -7.32 -0.36
CA GLY A 204 8.50 -6.43 -1.09
C GLY A 204 9.23 -5.34 -1.89
N ALA A 205 10.32 -4.79 -1.34
CA ALA A 205 11.12 -3.78 -2.00
C ALA A 205 11.81 -4.31 -3.27
N ASP A 206 12.13 -5.62 -3.34
CA ASP A 206 12.70 -6.26 -4.54
C ASP A 206 11.78 -6.14 -5.75
N LEU A 207 10.46 -6.27 -5.58
CA LEU A 207 9.49 -6.09 -6.67
C LEU A 207 9.53 -4.66 -7.22
N VAL A 208 9.57 -3.67 -6.33
CA VAL A 208 9.61 -2.25 -6.71
C VAL A 208 10.96 -1.91 -7.38
N GLU A 209 12.07 -2.42 -6.86
CA GLU A 209 13.40 -2.28 -7.48
C GLU A 209 13.40 -2.82 -8.91
N ASN A 210 12.90 -4.05 -9.10
CA ASN A 210 12.83 -4.69 -10.42
C ASN A 210 11.95 -3.88 -11.39
N TYR A 211 10.82 -3.35 -10.92
CA TYR A 211 9.99 -2.46 -11.71
C TYR A 211 10.76 -1.22 -12.17
N LEU A 212 11.35 -0.49 -11.23
CA LEU A 212 12.06 0.76 -11.53
C LEU A 212 13.26 0.57 -12.45
N LYS A 213 13.86 -0.61 -12.43
CA LYS A 213 14.98 -0.97 -13.33
C LYS A 213 14.54 -1.23 -14.76
N ASN A 214 13.30 -1.71 -14.96
CA ASN A 214 12.82 -2.18 -16.28
C ASN A 214 11.74 -1.24 -16.89
N ALA A 215 11.27 -0.23 -16.17
CA ALA A 215 10.23 0.72 -16.59
C ALA A 215 10.70 1.76 -17.63
#